data_1f8a6fe4acac77eb12ef408a11b7c772
#
_entry.id   1f8a6fe4acac77eb12ef408a11b7c772
#
_cell.length_a   1.000
_cell.length_b   1.000
_cell.length_c   1.000
_cell.angle_alpha   90.00
_cell.angle_beta   90.00
_cell.angle_gamma   90.00
#
_symmetry.space_group_name_H-M   'P 1'
#
loop_
_entity.id
_entity.type
_entity.pdbx_description
1 polymer ?
#
loop_
_entity_poly.entity_id
_entity_poly.type
_entity_poly.pdbx_seq_one_letter_code
_entity_poly.pdbx_strand_id
1 'polypeptide(L)'
;TRSQIEDFTWHDTRTSARHFFSEEVRKRTAAALRERQNLLGLGDDYGTPQLKREKLEKADELLDLVRFIGDAAVSAFFAADKDKAREAKRAELAERLSDYLSKGDLKKRPTEEVNALRGGRFPVTPFHWEIEFPEVFIGEKHGFSAIVVNPPYERKKTLRNAKQDAYPK
;
A
#
# COMPACT_ATOMS: atom_id res chain seq x y z
N THR A 1 13.57 -9.75 7.95
CA THR A 1 12.64 -10.90 8.01
C THR A 1 11.22 -10.45 7.67
N ARG A 2 10.33 -11.38 7.33
CA ARG A 2 8.92 -11.07 6.96
C ARG A 2 8.19 -10.32 8.08
N SER A 3 8.37 -10.73 9.32
CA SER A 3 7.79 -10.05 10.49
C SER A 3 8.24 -8.59 10.61
N GLN A 4 9.50 -8.27 10.29
CA GLN A 4 9.99 -6.89 10.33
C GLN A 4 9.32 -5.97 9.30
N ILE A 5 8.87 -6.50 8.15
CA ILE A 5 8.12 -5.73 7.15
C ILE A 5 6.69 -5.51 7.63
N GLU A 6 6.06 -6.53 8.20
CA GLU A 6 4.68 -6.47 8.69
C GLU A 6 4.53 -5.45 9.83
N ASP A 7 5.55 -5.32 10.69
CA ASP A 7 5.58 -4.35 11.79
C ASP A 7 6.03 -2.96 11.37
N PHE A 8 6.61 -2.80 10.17
CA PHE A 8 7.13 -1.52 9.69
C PHE A 8 6.03 -0.68 9.05
N THR A 9 5.34 0.09 9.86
CA THR A 9 4.20 0.94 9.48
C THR A 9 4.42 2.40 9.88
N TRP A 10 3.53 3.30 9.45
CA TRP A 10 3.54 4.69 9.93
C TRP A 10 3.11 4.85 11.39
N HIS A 11 2.60 3.80 12.03
CA HIS A 11 2.05 3.88 13.39
C HIS A 11 3.08 4.18 14.47
N ASP A 12 4.35 3.83 14.27
CA ASP A 12 5.43 4.07 15.24
C ASP A 12 6.10 5.44 15.10
N THR A 13 5.70 6.25 14.13
CA THR A 13 6.23 7.61 14.02
C THR A 13 5.61 8.49 15.11
N ARG A 14 6.44 9.04 16.00
CA ARG A 14 6.03 9.90 17.13
C ARG A 14 5.66 11.33 16.72
N THR A 15 5.43 11.59 15.44
CA THR A 15 5.17 12.92 14.89
C THR A 15 3.68 13.16 14.67
N SER A 16 3.24 14.42 14.67
CA SER A 16 1.89 14.87 14.27
C SER A 16 1.46 14.41 12.87
N ALA A 17 2.43 14.05 12.02
CA ALA A 17 2.21 13.42 10.72
C ALA A 17 1.37 12.15 10.79
N ARG A 18 1.47 11.38 11.89
CA ARG A 18 0.71 10.15 12.11
C ARG A 18 -0.80 10.34 12.01
N HIS A 19 -1.32 11.33 12.73
CA HIS A 19 -2.78 11.61 12.72
C HIS A 19 -3.25 12.06 11.34
N PHE A 20 -2.45 12.88 10.69
CA PHE A 20 -2.76 13.40 9.37
C PHE A 20 -2.82 12.29 8.32
N PHE A 21 -1.85 11.38 8.28
CA PHE A 21 -1.87 10.25 7.35
C PHE A 21 -3.06 9.32 7.61
N SER A 22 -3.31 8.99 8.87
CA SER A 22 -4.43 8.11 9.22
C SER A 22 -5.78 8.71 8.83
N GLU A 23 -5.94 10.01 8.98
CA GLU A 23 -7.16 10.70 8.60
C GLU A 23 -7.35 10.74 7.08
N GLU A 24 -6.31 11.12 6.33
CA GLU A 24 -6.37 11.20 4.87
C GLU A 24 -6.56 9.81 4.25
N VAL A 25 -5.86 8.80 4.73
CA VAL A 25 -6.03 7.39 4.32
C VAL A 25 -7.48 6.95 4.58
N ARG A 26 -7.98 7.13 5.80
CA ARG A 26 -9.35 6.74 6.16
C ARG A 26 -10.40 7.44 5.31
N LYS A 27 -10.26 8.75 5.10
CA LYS A 27 -11.19 9.55 4.30
C LYS A 27 -11.28 9.06 2.85
N ARG A 28 -10.13 8.84 2.21
CA ARG A 28 -10.06 8.38 0.81
C ARG A 28 -10.51 6.94 0.66
N THR A 29 -10.11 6.06 1.56
CA THR A 29 -10.54 4.66 1.56
C THR A 29 -12.06 4.55 1.76
N ALA A 30 -12.63 5.34 2.68
CA ALA A 30 -14.08 5.39 2.86
C ALA A 30 -14.81 5.95 1.63
N ALA A 31 -14.24 6.95 0.94
CA ALA A 31 -14.82 7.47 -0.30
C ALA A 31 -14.78 6.43 -1.43
N ALA A 32 -13.67 5.74 -1.62
CA ALA A 32 -13.54 4.66 -2.60
C ALA A 32 -14.52 3.50 -2.30
N LEU A 33 -14.66 3.13 -1.02
CA LEU A 33 -15.63 2.13 -0.60
C LEU A 33 -17.06 2.52 -0.97
N ARG A 34 -17.45 3.79 -0.78
CA ARG A 34 -18.78 4.28 -1.18
C ARG A 34 -19.01 4.16 -2.69
N GLU A 35 -18.01 4.50 -3.52
CA GLU A 35 -18.15 4.35 -4.98
C GLU A 35 -18.30 2.88 -5.37
N ARG A 36 -17.57 1.96 -4.73
CA ARG A 36 -17.72 0.51 -4.94
C ARG A 36 -19.07 -0.02 -4.45
N GLN A 37 -19.57 0.42 -3.31
CA GLN A 37 -20.89 0.04 -2.80
C GLN A 37 -22.02 0.56 -3.71
N ASN A 38 -21.91 1.78 -4.21
CA ASN A 38 -22.84 2.32 -5.20
C ASN A 38 -22.88 1.45 -6.46
N LEU A 39 -21.75 0.86 -6.85
CA LEU A 39 -21.63 -0.02 -7.99
C LEU A 39 -22.38 -1.35 -7.77
N LEU A 40 -22.25 -1.93 -6.57
CA LEU A 40 -22.99 -3.15 -6.19
C LEU A 40 -24.50 -2.91 -6.13
N GLY A 41 -24.94 -1.72 -5.75
CA GLY A 41 -26.36 -1.32 -5.71
C GLY A 41 -26.99 -1.07 -7.08
N LEU A 42 -26.20 -0.96 -8.16
CA LEU A 42 -26.71 -0.70 -9.50
C LEU A 42 -27.37 -1.91 -10.19
N GLY A 43 -27.34 -3.10 -9.61
CA GLY A 43 -27.87 -4.32 -10.23
C GLY A 43 -27.35 -4.58 -11.66
N ASP A 44 -27.67 -5.73 -12.22
CA ASP A 44 -27.22 -6.05 -13.59
C ASP A 44 -28.04 -5.31 -14.66
N ASP A 45 -29.27 -4.91 -14.35
CA ASP A 45 -30.22 -4.31 -15.31
C ASP A 45 -30.10 -2.79 -15.47
N TYR A 46 -29.51 -2.08 -14.50
CA TYR A 46 -29.53 -0.60 -14.47
C TYR A 46 -28.19 0.08 -14.71
N GLY A 47 -27.09 -0.64 -14.77
CA GLY A 47 -25.77 -0.04 -14.97
C GLY A 47 -25.20 -0.35 -16.35
N THR A 48 -25.08 0.68 -17.20
CA THR A 48 -24.30 0.51 -18.43
C THR A 48 -22.85 0.13 -18.08
N PRO A 49 -22.18 -0.70 -18.90
CA PRO A 49 -20.77 -1.03 -18.68
C PRO A 49 -19.87 0.20 -18.52
N GLN A 50 -20.23 1.31 -19.21
CA GLN A 50 -19.52 2.59 -19.07
C GLN A 50 -19.64 3.17 -17.66
N LEU A 51 -20.85 3.24 -17.11
CA LEU A 51 -21.07 3.78 -15.77
C LEU A 51 -20.36 2.95 -14.69
N LYS A 52 -20.37 1.62 -14.85
CA LYS A 52 -19.63 0.72 -13.95
C LYS A 52 -18.12 0.99 -14.01
N ARG A 53 -17.57 1.19 -15.21
CA ARG A 53 -16.16 1.53 -15.40
C ARG A 53 -15.80 2.88 -14.78
N GLU A 54 -16.57 3.93 -15.06
CA GLU A 54 -16.34 5.28 -14.51
C GLU A 54 -16.29 5.27 -12.97
N LYS A 55 -17.19 4.52 -12.33
CA LYS A 55 -17.21 4.41 -10.87
C LYS A 55 -16.01 3.64 -10.32
N LEU A 56 -15.55 2.60 -11.01
CA LEU A 56 -14.33 1.88 -10.65
C LEU A 56 -13.09 2.77 -10.82
N GLU A 57 -12.96 3.46 -11.93
CA GLU A 57 -11.87 4.40 -12.20
C GLU A 57 -11.82 5.49 -11.12
N LYS A 58 -12.96 6.06 -10.76
CA LYS A 58 -13.05 7.04 -9.68
C LYS A 58 -12.65 6.47 -8.31
N ALA A 59 -13.04 5.24 -8.01
CA ALA A 59 -12.60 4.56 -6.78
C ALA A 59 -11.09 4.33 -6.78
N ASP A 60 -10.51 3.94 -7.92
CA ASP A 60 -9.08 3.74 -8.09
C ASP A 60 -8.29 5.05 -7.94
N GLU A 61 -8.73 6.15 -8.57
CA GLU A 61 -8.11 7.47 -8.41
C GLU A 61 -8.07 7.93 -6.95
N LEU A 62 -9.13 7.66 -6.17
CA LEU A 62 -9.16 7.97 -4.74
C LEU A 62 -8.11 7.19 -3.96
N LEU A 63 -7.80 5.95 -4.38
CA LEU A 63 -6.83 5.07 -3.73
C LEU A 63 -5.38 5.32 -4.15
N ASP A 64 -5.13 5.96 -5.28
CA ASP A 64 -3.76 6.17 -5.79
C ASP A 64 -2.86 6.90 -4.81
N LEU A 65 -3.36 7.94 -4.16
CA LEU A 65 -2.59 8.64 -3.13
C LEU A 65 -2.36 7.76 -1.89
N VAL A 66 -3.33 6.94 -1.52
CA VAL A 66 -3.23 6.04 -0.38
C VAL A 66 -2.20 4.94 -0.66
N ARG A 67 -2.20 4.37 -1.87
CA ARG A 67 -1.16 3.44 -2.35
C ARG A 67 0.21 4.08 -2.30
N PHE A 68 0.34 5.32 -2.79
CA PHE A 68 1.60 6.05 -2.79
C PHE A 68 2.14 6.27 -1.36
N ILE A 69 1.28 6.60 -0.39
CA ILE A 69 1.65 6.73 1.02
C ILE A 69 2.14 5.38 1.58
N GLY A 70 1.48 4.28 1.25
CA GLY A 70 1.91 2.94 1.63
C GLY A 70 3.24 2.54 0.99
N ASP A 71 3.41 2.81 -0.31
CA ASP A 71 4.66 2.55 -1.05
C ASP A 71 5.84 3.32 -0.47
N ALA A 72 5.63 4.55 -0.02
CA ALA A 72 6.66 5.35 0.64
C ALA A 72 7.12 4.72 1.96
N ALA A 73 6.20 4.11 2.75
CA ALA A 73 6.59 3.36 3.95
C ALA A 73 7.44 2.14 3.59
N VAL A 74 7.02 1.37 2.59
CA VAL A 74 7.76 0.20 2.11
C VAL A 74 9.13 0.61 1.55
N SER A 75 9.22 1.73 0.82
CA SER A 75 10.49 2.24 0.30
C SER A 75 11.49 2.57 1.41
N ALA A 76 11.02 3.14 2.53
CA ALA A 76 11.86 3.40 3.70
C ALA A 76 12.45 2.13 4.31
N PHE A 77 11.68 1.03 4.31
CA PHE A 77 12.17 -0.27 4.80
C PHE A 77 13.31 -0.81 3.94
N PHE A 78 13.18 -0.72 2.61
CA PHE A 78 14.19 -1.22 1.68
C PHE A 78 15.37 -0.25 1.45
N ALA A 79 15.28 0.99 1.91
CA ALA A 79 16.34 1.99 1.75
C ALA A 79 17.59 1.71 2.61
N ALA A 80 17.51 0.85 3.63
CA ALA A 80 18.63 0.55 4.51
C ALA A 80 18.57 -0.86 5.10
N ASP A 81 19.73 -1.41 5.48
CA ASP A 81 19.85 -2.75 6.05
C ASP A 81 19.62 -2.78 7.57
N LYS A 82 19.96 -1.67 8.26
CA LYS A 82 19.89 -1.57 9.73
C LYS A 82 18.61 -0.91 10.18
N ASP A 83 17.98 -1.42 11.23
CA ASP A 83 16.71 -0.92 11.75
C ASP A 83 16.76 0.57 12.10
N LYS A 84 17.82 1.04 12.76
CA LYS A 84 17.98 2.47 13.09
C LYS A 84 18.00 3.36 11.85
N ALA A 85 18.62 2.91 10.76
CA ALA A 85 18.65 3.66 9.50
C ALA A 85 17.32 3.63 8.77
N ARG A 86 16.59 2.51 8.84
CA ARG A 86 15.20 2.41 8.33
C ARG A 86 14.27 3.36 9.07
N GLU A 87 14.37 3.42 10.39
CA GLU A 87 13.59 4.34 11.22
C GLU A 87 13.89 5.81 10.89
N ALA A 88 15.15 6.16 10.72
CA ALA A 88 15.54 7.52 10.33
C ALA A 88 14.97 7.87 8.94
N LYS A 89 15.04 6.95 7.98
CA LYS A 89 14.48 7.17 6.66
C LYS A 89 12.94 7.25 6.68
N ARG A 90 12.28 6.43 7.49
CA ARG A 90 10.84 6.50 7.69
C ARG A 90 10.41 7.87 8.26
N ALA A 91 11.13 8.37 9.25
CA ALA A 91 10.85 9.68 9.84
C ALA A 91 11.04 10.82 8.83
N GLU A 92 12.11 10.79 8.03
CA GLU A 92 12.36 11.75 6.95
C GLU A 92 11.22 11.73 5.91
N LEU A 93 10.82 10.55 5.45
CA LEU A 93 9.75 10.44 4.47
C LEU A 93 8.40 10.85 5.03
N ALA A 94 8.14 10.59 6.32
CA ALA A 94 6.92 11.04 6.99
C ALA A 94 6.81 12.56 7.02
N GLU A 95 7.90 13.26 7.32
CA GLU A 95 7.94 14.73 7.30
C GLU A 95 7.70 15.28 5.89
N ARG A 96 8.40 14.74 4.89
CA ARG A 96 8.22 15.14 3.49
C ARG A 96 6.81 14.90 2.98
N LEU A 97 6.22 13.74 3.28
CA LEU A 97 4.83 13.44 2.95
C LEU A 97 3.85 14.39 3.63
N SER A 98 4.09 14.71 4.91
CA SER A 98 3.26 15.68 5.64
C SER A 98 3.28 17.05 4.99
N ASP A 99 4.44 17.54 4.60
CA ASP A 99 4.59 18.81 3.88
C ASP A 99 3.91 18.77 2.50
N TYR A 100 4.07 17.68 1.76
CA TYR A 100 3.41 17.48 0.48
C TYR A 100 1.87 17.53 0.62
N LEU A 101 1.33 16.78 1.56
CA LEU A 101 -0.13 16.64 1.72
C LEU A 101 -0.78 17.88 2.33
N SER A 102 -0.10 18.56 3.27
CA SER A 102 -0.68 19.73 3.96
C SER A 102 -0.50 21.05 3.20
N LYS A 103 0.64 21.21 2.51
CA LYS A 103 1.02 22.45 1.82
C LYS A 103 0.92 22.35 0.30
N GLY A 104 0.69 21.17 -0.26
CA GLY A 104 0.72 20.94 -1.71
C GLY A 104 2.12 21.03 -2.33
N ASP A 105 3.19 20.94 -1.52
CA ASP A 105 4.55 21.06 -2.02
C ASP A 105 5.00 19.82 -2.78
N LEU A 106 4.86 19.84 -4.10
CA LEU A 106 5.22 18.73 -4.99
C LEU A 106 6.69 18.33 -4.89
N LYS A 107 7.60 19.25 -4.50
CA LYS A 107 9.04 18.94 -4.32
C LYS A 107 9.29 18.03 -3.13
N LYS A 108 8.38 17.99 -2.18
CA LYS A 108 8.44 17.13 -1.00
C LYS A 108 7.90 15.73 -1.24
N ARG A 109 7.20 15.51 -2.35
CA ARG A 109 6.69 14.18 -2.70
C ARG A 109 7.85 13.21 -2.88
N PRO A 110 7.91 12.07 -2.14
CA PRO A 110 9.03 11.12 -2.21
C PRO A 110 8.93 10.19 -3.44
N THR A 111 8.83 10.80 -4.63
CA THR A 111 8.63 10.08 -5.89
C THR A 111 9.84 9.24 -6.28
N GLU A 112 11.06 9.74 -6.00
CA GLU A 112 12.30 9.04 -6.34
C GLU A 112 12.45 7.75 -5.53
N GLU A 113 12.13 7.78 -4.23
CA GLU A 113 12.19 6.62 -3.35
C GLU A 113 11.19 5.54 -3.76
N VAL A 114 9.96 5.95 -4.09
CA VAL A 114 8.93 5.02 -4.56
C VAL A 114 9.31 4.44 -5.94
N ASN A 115 9.87 5.23 -6.84
CA ASN A 115 10.34 4.77 -8.13
C ASN A 115 11.55 3.83 -8.00
N ALA A 116 12.48 4.11 -7.09
CA ALA A 116 13.62 3.25 -6.80
C ALA A 116 13.21 1.87 -6.29
N LEU A 117 12.13 1.80 -5.49
CA LEU A 117 11.56 0.54 -5.03
C LEU A 117 11.09 -0.34 -6.20
N ARG A 118 10.52 0.27 -7.25
CA ARG A 118 9.96 -0.43 -8.42
C ARG A 118 10.97 -0.66 -9.54
N GLY A 119 12.03 0.14 -9.60
CA GLY A 119 13.02 0.14 -10.68
C GLY A 119 14.36 -0.52 -10.37
N GLY A 120 14.56 -1.07 -9.17
CA GLY A 120 15.80 -1.69 -8.74
C GLY A 120 16.09 -3.04 -9.41
N ARG A 121 17.28 -3.62 -9.12
CA ARG A 121 17.64 -4.98 -9.59
C ARG A 121 16.63 -6.04 -9.17
N PHE A 122 16.01 -5.85 -8.02
CA PHE A 122 14.93 -6.68 -7.48
C PHE A 122 13.72 -5.77 -7.24
N PRO A 123 12.90 -5.54 -8.28
CA PRO A 123 11.77 -4.64 -8.17
C PRO A 123 10.74 -5.16 -7.18
N VAL A 124 10.28 -4.28 -6.31
CA VAL A 124 9.19 -4.57 -5.37
C VAL A 124 7.98 -3.76 -5.78
N THR A 125 6.88 -4.45 -6.07
CA THR A 125 5.58 -3.82 -6.27
C THR A 125 4.71 -4.15 -5.05
N PRO A 126 4.58 -3.21 -4.10
CA PRO A 126 3.77 -3.45 -2.91
C PRO A 126 2.31 -3.68 -3.27
N PHE A 127 1.65 -4.54 -2.51
CA PHE A 127 0.22 -4.75 -2.57
C PHE A 127 -0.36 -4.54 -1.16
N HIS A 128 -1.20 -3.52 -1.03
CA HIS A 128 -1.74 -3.09 0.25
C HIS A 128 -3.16 -3.65 0.43
N TRP A 129 -3.28 -4.81 1.05
CA TRP A 129 -4.55 -5.55 1.20
C TRP A 129 -5.69 -4.71 1.76
N GLU A 130 -5.43 -3.91 2.79
CA GLU A 130 -6.44 -3.05 3.43
C GLU A 130 -6.90 -1.89 2.53
N ILE A 131 -6.05 -1.47 1.59
CA ILE A 131 -6.35 -0.42 0.62
C ILE A 131 -7.10 -1.01 -0.57
N GLU A 132 -6.66 -2.17 -1.06
CA GLU A 132 -7.26 -2.80 -2.24
C GLU A 132 -8.64 -3.42 -1.94
N PHE A 133 -8.85 -3.89 -0.71
CA PHE A 133 -10.10 -4.51 -0.27
C PHE A 133 -10.63 -3.87 1.03
N PRO A 134 -10.94 -2.56 1.01
CA PRO A 134 -11.41 -1.86 2.20
C PRO A 134 -12.70 -2.48 2.79
N GLU A 135 -13.56 -3.04 1.94
CA GLU A 135 -14.78 -3.73 2.33
C GLU A 135 -14.54 -4.98 3.19
N VAL A 136 -13.35 -5.57 3.08
CA VAL A 136 -12.96 -6.78 3.85
C VAL A 136 -12.34 -6.41 5.19
N PHE A 137 -11.65 -5.27 5.26
CA PHE A 137 -10.86 -4.88 6.43
C PHE A 137 -11.51 -3.78 7.27
N ILE A 138 -12.51 -3.05 6.73
CA ILE A 138 -13.27 -2.04 7.48
C ILE A 138 -14.55 -2.68 8.03
N GLY A 139 -14.63 -2.92 9.33
CA GLY A 139 -15.80 -3.49 9.99
C GLY A 139 -15.46 -4.29 11.23
N GLU A 140 -16.42 -5.02 11.78
CA GLU A 140 -16.23 -5.86 12.98
C GLU A 140 -15.38 -7.11 12.71
N LYS A 141 -15.43 -7.65 11.48
CA LYS A 141 -14.63 -8.80 11.05
C LYS A 141 -13.50 -8.32 10.14
N HIS A 142 -12.31 -8.23 10.70
CA HIS A 142 -11.13 -7.82 9.96
C HIS A 142 -10.49 -9.01 9.23
N GLY A 143 -10.65 -9.09 7.90
CA GLY A 143 -9.99 -10.07 7.05
C GLY A 143 -10.92 -10.91 6.21
N PHE A 144 -10.32 -11.71 5.32
CA PHE A 144 -11.05 -12.64 4.44
C PHE A 144 -11.58 -13.83 5.21
N SER A 145 -12.83 -14.23 4.95
CA SER A 145 -13.44 -15.43 5.53
C SER A 145 -12.80 -16.73 5.03
N ALA A 146 -12.26 -16.72 3.81
CA ALA A 146 -11.54 -17.84 3.22
C ALA A 146 -10.52 -17.35 2.19
N ILE A 147 -9.40 -18.06 2.07
CA ILE A 147 -8.39 -17.83 1.04
C ILE A 147 -8.17 -19.14 0.29
N VAL A 148 -8.48 -19.15 -1.01
CA VAL A 148 -8.22 -20.29 -1.88
C VAL A 148 -7.01 -19.99 -2.75
N VAL A 149 -5.99 -20.86 -2.69
CA VAL A 149 -4.75 -20.68 -3.42
C VAL A 149 -4.41 -21.91 -4.24
N ASN A 150 -3.78 -21.71 -5.37
CA ASN A 150 -3.13 -22.77 -6.14
C ASN A 150 -1.60 -22.54 -6.06
N PRO A 151 -0.93 -23.03 -5.00
CA PRO A 151 0.51 -22.79 -4.83
C PRO A 151 1.28 -23.56 -5.91
N PRO A 152 2.42 -23.02 -6.39
CA PRO A 152 3.26 -23.71 -7.36
C PRO A 152 3.81 -25.00 -6.75
N TYR A 153 3.67 -26.11 -7.47
CA TYR A 153 4.21 -27.42 -7.11
C TYR A 153 5.70 -27.51 -7.47
N GLU A 154 6.56 -26.80 -6.73
CA GLU A 154 8.01 -26.90 -6.95
C GLU A 154 8.70 -27.82 -5.94
N ARG A 155 9.72 -28.56 -6.40
CA ARG A 155 10.53 -29.39 -5.51
C ARG A 155 11.31 -28.50 -4.54
N LYS A 156 11.43 -28.93 -3.26
CA LYS A 156 12.17 -28.19 -2.21
C LYS A 156 13.59 -27.73 -2.62
N LYS A 157 14.27 -28.45 -3.50
CA LYS A 157 15.59 -28.06 -4.05
C LYS A 157 15.54 -26.80 -4.90
N THR A 158 14.55 -26.68 -5.77
CA THR A 158 14.38 -25.52 -6.67
C THR A 158 14.06 -24.26 -5.87
N LEU A 159 13.18 -24.36 -4.86
CA LEU A 159 12.86 -23.25 -3.96
C LEU A 159 14.06 -22.77 -3.11
N ARG A 160 14.94 -23.70 -2.68
CA ARG A 160 16.17 -23.32 -1.95
C ARG A 160 17.15 -22.56 -2.84
N ASN A 161 17.33 -22.98 -4.08
CA ASN A 161 18.21 -22.32 -5.03
C ASN A 161 17.68 -20.95 -5.43
N ALA A 162 16.39 -20.83 -5.74
CA ALA A 162 15.75 -19.54 -6.04
C ALA A 162 15.85 -18.52 -4.88
N LYS A 163 15.75 -18.99 -3.62
CA LYS A 163 15.97 -18.14 -2.44
C LYS A 163 17.42 -17.70 -2.27
N GLN A 164 18.40 -18.56 -2.62
CA GLN A 164 19.81 -18.22 -2.56
C GLN A 164 20.21 -17.22 -3.64
N ASP A 165 19.62 -17.33 -4.82
CA ASP A 165 19.87 -16.41 -5.94
C ASP A 165 19.15 -15.06 -5.76
N ALA A 166 17.99 -15.05 -5.09
CA ALA A 166 17.23 -13.82 -4.82
C ALA A 166 17.81 -12.99 -3.66
N TYR A 167 18.52 -13.64 -2.71
CA TYR A 167 19.09 -12.98 -1.54
C TYR A 167 20.53 -13.50 -1.31
N PRO A 168 21.51 -13.10 -2.15
CA PRO A 168 22.91 -13.38 -1.86
C PRO A 168 23.28 -12.70 -0.54
N LYS A 169 24.04 -13.46 0.28
CA LYS A 169 24.51 -12.97 1.59
C LYS A 169 25.46 -11.79 1.44
#